data_5ebe140ac2c22b20bacad31de89b8106
#
_entry.id   5ebe140ac2c22b20bacad31de89b8106
#
_cell.length_a   1.000
_cell.length_b   1.000
_cell.length_c   1.000
_cell.angle_alpha   90.00
_cell.angle_beta   90.00
_cell.angle_gamma   90.00
#
_symmetry.space_group_name_H-M   'P 1'
#
loop_
_entity.id
_entity.type
_entity.pdbx_description
1 polymer ?
#
loop_
_entity_poly.entity_id
_entity_poly.type
_entity_poly.pdbx_seq_one_letter_code
_entity_poly.pdbx_strand_id
1 'polypeptide(L)'
;MQQFGEHITAIPGGGRFRLGQALLILGGGSAVGGATAWFAAQLQQAWSPWLVFPLVAGLALGVAMVEWVRLVHAGHRGTIVVATLLAAAALTAGQHYFSFRAILRATRQKAPALEKARLLFPENSLQSPLPPQSFGPFLRWQAGRGRTIGRFVARGGLAWASWALDGLLSAAAALAVVGLWIRRRYGNLNQGKGL
;
A
#
# COMPACT_ATOMS: atom_id res chain seq x y z
N MET A 1 -43.76 20.15 -2.24
CA MET A 1 -42.30 20.29 -2.42
C MET A 1 -41.67 20.49 -1.05
N GLN A 2 -41.24 19.38 -0.42
CA GLN A 2 -40.56 19.42 0.88
C GLN A 2 -39.09 19.66 0.64
N GLN A 3 -38.58 20.76 1.18
CA GLN A 3 -37.13 21.07 1.24
C GLN A 3 -36.48 20.07 2.21
N PHE A 4 -35.72 19.13 1.68
CA PHE A 4 -34.75 18.40 2.46
C PHE A 4 -33.60 19.36 2.81
N GLY A 5 -33.77 20.05 3.95
CA GLY A 5 -32.70 20.81 4.57
C GLY A 5 -31.61 19.84 5.02
N GLU A 6 -30.52 19.76 4.24
CA GLU A 6 -29.27 19.16 4.68
C GLU A 6 -28.79 19.92 5.92
N HIS A 7 -29.05 19.38 7.10
CA HIS A 7 -28.34 19.75 8.30
C HIS A 7 -26.86 19.34 8.15
N ILE A 8 -26.10 20.12 7.41
CA ILE A 8 -24.64 20.08 7.47
C ILE A 8 -24.29 20.61 8.86
N THR A 9 -24.19 19.69 9.82
CA THR A 9 -23.64 19.99 11.15
C THR A 9 -22.21 20.48 10.94
N ALA A 10 -22.04 21.79 11.05
CA ALA A 10 -20.74 22.44 11.02
C ALA A 10 -19.87 21.80 12.13
N ILE A 11 -18.86 21.07 11.72
CA ILE A 11 -17.86 20.53 12.66
C ILE A 11 -17.10 21.75 13.20
N PRO A 12 -17.11 22.01 14.53
CA PRO A 12 -16.46 23.18 15.10
C PRO A 12 -14.98 23.17 14.69
N GLY A 13 -14.54 24.20 13.98
CA GLY A 13 -13.13 24.40 13.66
C GLY A 13 -12.34 24.60 14.96
N GLY A 14 -11.42 23.71 15.27
CA GLY A 14 -10.63 23.71 16.50
C GLY A 14 -10.85 22.46 17.34
N GLY A 15 -11.03 21.29 16.70
CA GLY A 15 -11.20 20.03 17.40
C GLY A 15 -10.01 19.73 18.30
N ARG A 16 -10.24 19.71 19.63
CA ARG A 16 -9.29 19.18 20.59
C ARG A 16 -8.78 17.84 20.07
N PHE A 17 -7.47 17.69 19.99
CA PHE A 17 -6.82 16.44 19.62
C PHE A 17 -7.31 15.34 20.58
N ARG A 18 -8.19 14.47 20.08
CA ARG A 18 -8.67 13.34 20.86
C ARG A 18 -7.77 12.15 20.55
N LEU A 19 -6.97 11.73 21.51
CA LEU A 19 -6.03 10.63 21.37
C LEU A 19 -6.70 9.37 20.77
N GLY A 20 -7.92 9.03 21.21
CA GLY A 20 -8.68 7.91 20.68
C GLY A 20 -9.00 8.03 19.19
N GLN A 21 -9.38 9.21 18.70
CA GLN A 21 -9.59 9.45 17.27
C GLN A 21 -8.29 9.33 16.49
N ALA A 22 -7.18 9.86 17.02
CA ALA A 22 -5.88 9.72 16.37
C ALA A 22 -5.48 8.24 16.25
N LEU A 23 -5.63 7.44 17.29
CA LEU A 23 -5.35 6.01 17.27
C LEU A 23 -6.24 5.26 16.25
N LEU A 24 -7.54 5.59 16.19
CA LEU A 24 -8.44 4.99 15.20
C LEU A 24 -8.05 5.35 13.77
N ILE A 25 -7.60 6.60 13.53
CA ILE A 25 -7.20 7.02 12.18
C ILE A 25 -5.87 6.35 11.79
N LEU A 26 -4.89 6.31 12.70
CA LEU A 26 -3.58 5.71 12.43
C LEU A 26 -3.69 4.18 12.30
N GLY A 27 -4.35 3.52 13.24
CA GLY A 27 -4.55 2.07 13.23
C GLY A 27 -5.41 1.61 12.05
N GLY A 28 -6.55 2.25 11.85
CA GLY A 28 -7.43 1.96 10.74
C GLY A 28 -6.81 2.32 9.38
N GLY A 29 -6.06 3.42 9.28
CA GLY A 29 -5.30 3.76 8.10
C GLY A 29 -4.28 2.68 7.74
N SER A 30 -3.56 2.14 8.72
CA SER A 30 -2.64 1.02 8.52
C SER A 30 -3.37 -0.25 8.06
N ALA A 31 -4.55 -0.53 8.61
CA ALA A 31 -5.39 -1.66 8.18
C ALA A 31 -5.89 -1.48 6.74
N VAL A 32 -6.32 -0.27 6.36
CA VAL A 32 -6.69 0.08 4.98
C VAL A 32 -5.50 -0.13 4.04
N GLY A 33 -4.29 0.32 4.43
CA GLY A 33 -3.06 0.08 3.68
C GLY A 33 -2.76 -1.40 3.49
N GLY A 34 -2.89 -2.21 4.54
CA GLY A 34 -2.72 -3.66 4.50
C GLY A 34 -3.76 -4.37 3.60
N ALA A 35 -5.04 -3.99 3.68
CA ALA A 35 -6.09 -4.52 2.83
C ALA A 35 -5.85 -4.17 1.35
N THR A 36 -5.46 -2.91 1.07
CA THR A 36 -5.10 -2.47 -0.28
C THR A 36 -3.86 -3.23 -0.79
N ALA A 37 -2.88 -3.52 0.08
CA ALA A 37 -1.70 -4.31 -0.27
C ALA A 37 -2.06 -5.74 -0.65
N TRP A 38 -2.96 -6.37 0.09
CA TRP A 38 -3.44 -7.72 -0.23
C TRP A 38 -4.10 -7.75 -1.60
N PHE A 39 -5.01 -6.81 -1.87
CA PHE A 39 -5.70 -6.70 -3.16
C PHE A 39 -4.72 -6.40 -4.30
N ALA A 40 -3.80 -5.45 -4.08
CA ALA A 40 -2.77 -5.10 -5.04
C ALA A 40 -1.85 -6.29 -5.36
N ALA A 41 -1.49 -7.12 -4.37
CA ALA A 41 -0.68 -8.31 -4.59
C ALA A 41 -1.37 -9.36 -5.48
N GLN A 42 -2.71 -9.47 -5.44
CA GLN A 42 -3.46 -10.33 -6.35
C GLN A 42 -3.44 -9.78 -7.78
N LEU A 43 -3.66 -8.48 -7.94
CA LEU A 43 -3.63 -7.83 -9.25
C LEU A 43 -2.24 -7.85 -9.88
N GLN A 44 -1.19 -7.69 -9.10
CA GLN A 44 0.20 -7.67 -9.55
C GLN A 44 0.61 -8.98 -10.23
N GLN A 45 0.01 -10.11 -9.86
CA GLN A 45 0.26 -11.40 -10.51
C GLN A 45 -0.29 -11.44 -11.94
N ALA A 46 -1.38 -10.72 -12.21
CA ALA A 46 -2.03 -10.68 -13.50
C ALA A 46 -1.50 -9.54 -14.39
N TRP A 47 -1.16 -8.40 -13.79
CA TRP A 47 -0.78 -7.20 -14.50
C TRP A 47 0.08 -6.28 -13.63
N SER A 48 1.32 -6.04 -14.03
CA SER A 48 2.24 -5.19 -13.26
C SER A 48 3.11 -4.31 -14.16
N PRO A 49 2.52 -3.34 -14.88
CA PRO A 49 3.34 -2.35 -15.59
C PRO A 49 4.08 -1.49 -14.56
N TRP A 50 5.40 -1.40 -14.78
CA TRP A 50 6.27 -0.60 -13.93
C TRP A 50 5.81 0.87 -13.95
N LEU A 51 5.90 1.57 -12.84
CA LEU A 51 5.45 2.95 -12.60
C LEU A 51 3.92 3.14 -12.58
N VAL A 52 3.16 2.50 -13.47
CA VAL A 52 1.69 2.66 -13.50
C VAL A 52 1.04 1.98 -12.31
N PHE A 53 1.52 0.78 -11.98
CA PHE A 53 0.94 0.00 -10.88
C PHE A 53 1.04 0.68 -9.51
N PRO A 54 2.21 1.23 -9.09
CA PRO A 54 2.31 1.98 -7.83
C PRO A 54 1.42 3.22 -7.79
N LEU A 55 1.28 3.94 -8.91
CA LEU A 55 0.39 5.10 -9.00
C LEU A 55 -1.07 4.70 -8.83
N VAL A 56 -1.54 3.66 -9.54
CA VAL A 56 -2.93 3.18 -9.42
C VAL A 56 -3.19 2.67 -8.00
N ALA A 57 -2.28 1.90 -7.42
CA ALA A 57 -2.40 1.41 -6.05
C ALA A 57 -2.44 2.57 -5.04
N GLY A 58 -1.62 3.61 -5.25
CA GLY A 58 -1.62 4.82 -4.43
C GLY A 58 -2.91 5.63 -4.57
N LEU A 59 -3.45 5.79 -5.78
CA LEU A 59 -4.74 6.45 -6.00
C LEU A 59 -5.87 5.70 -5.29
N ALA A 60 -5.93 4.37 -5.43
CA ALA A 60 -6.92 3.53 -4.75
C ALA A 60 -6.82 3.65 -3.23
N LEU A 61 -5.58 3.64 -2.69
CA LEU A 61 -5.33 3.88 -1.29
C LEU A 61 -5.82 5.26 -0.85
N GLY A 62 -5.54 6.31 -1.64
CA GLY A 62 -5.99 7.67 -1.35
C GLY A 62 -7.50 7.78 -1.24
N VAL A 63 -8.24 7.15 -2.17
CA VAL A 63 -9.71 7.09 -2.12
C VAL A 63 -10.19 6.34 -0.87
N ALA A 64 -9.63 5.16 -0.59
CA ALA A 64 -9.97 4.38 0.60
C ALA A 64 -9.69 5.16 1.90
N MET A 65 -8.58 5.91 1.96
CA MET A 65 -8.26 6.77 3.10
C MET A 65 -9.25 7.92 3.26
N VAL A 66 -9.72 8.54 2.18
CA VAL A 66 -10.75 9.58 2.23
C VAL A 66 -12.04 9.02 2.83
N GLU A 67 -12.48 7.84 2.37
CA GLU A 67 -13.69 7.21 2.92
C GLU A 67 -13.51 6.80 4.39
N TRP A 68 -12.34 6.27 4.76
CA TRP A 68 -12.03 5.96 6.15
C TRP A 68 -12.09 7.21 7.05
N VAL A 69 -11.48 8.31 6.62
CA VAL A 69 -11.48 9.60 7.35
C VAL A 69 -12.91 10.16 7.49
N ARG A 70 -13.76 9.97 6.49
CA ARG A 70 -15.20 10.32 6.54
C ARG A 70 -15.93 9.52 7.61
N LEU A 71 -15.72 8.21 7.63
CA LEU A 71 -16.36 7.31 8.60
C LEU A 71 -15.97 7.62 10.05
N VAL A 72 -14.69 7.94 10.29
CA VAL A 72 -14.17 8.25 11.64
C VAL A 72 -14.41 9.71 12.04
N HIS A 73 -14.98 10.55 11.14
CA HIS A 73 -15.23 11.97 11.37
C HIS A 73 -13.99 12.74 11.83
N ALA A 74 -12.83 12.42 11.25
CA ALA A 74 -11.55 13.01 11.60
C ALA A 74 -11.45 14.48 11.17
N GLY A 75 -11.06 15.35 12.09
CA GLY A 75 -10.98 16.80 11.86
C GLY A 75 -9.55 17.35 11.73
N HIS A 76 -8.53 16.64 12.22
CA HIS A 76 -7.16 17.18 12.24
C HIS A 76 -6.36 16.81 11.01
N ARG A 77 -5.99 17.83 10.20
CA ARG A 77 -5.31 17.65 8.89
C ARG A 77 -3.98 16.90 9.01
N GLY A 78 -3.17 17.24 10.02
CA GLY A 78 -1.87 16.59 10.24
C GLY A 78 -2.00 15.09 10.52
N THR A 79 -2.96 14.70 11.34
CA THR A 79 -3.23 13.28 11.63
C THR A 79 -3.63 12.51 10.38
N ILE A 80 -4.43 13.11 9.49
CA ILE A 80 -4.85 12.49 8.24
C ILE A 80 -3.64 12.27 7.32
N VAL A 81 -2.76 13.26 7.19
CA VAL A 81 -1.53 13.15 6.38
C VAL A 81 -0.63 12.04 6.92
N VAL A 82 -0.37 12.03 8.23
CA VAL A 82 0.47 11.00 8.87
C VAL A 82 -0.13 9.60 8.68
N ALA A 83 -1.45 9.47 8.89
CA ALA A 83 -2.15 8.19 8.66
C ALA A 83 -2.04 7.72 7.20
N THR A 84 -2.14 8.65 6.24
CA THR A 84 -1.99 8.32 4.81
C THR A 84 -0.57 7.85 4.49
N LEU A 85 0.45 8.46 5.08
CA LEU A 85 1.84 8.01 4.94
C LEU A 85 2.06 6.62 5.55
N LEU A 86 1.53 6.37 6.75
CA LEU A 86 1.59 5.05 7.38
C LEU A 86 0.85 4.00 6.56
N ALA A 87 -0.31 4.34 6.01
CA ALA A 87 -1.06 3.46 5.13
C ALA A 87 -0.28 3.14 3.84
N ALA A 88 0.42 4.12 3.24
CA ALA A 88 1.27 3.90 2.08
C ALA A 88 2.49 3.03 2.41
N ALA A 89 3.09 3.20 3.58
CA ALA A 89 4.16 2.31 4.07
C ALA A 89 3.64 0.88 4.28
N ALA A 90 2.45 0.72 4.88
CA ALA A 90 1.79 -0.56 5.06
C ALA A 90 1.43 -1.22 3.71
N LEU A 91 1.00 -0.44 2.72
CA LEU A 91 0.75 -0.90 1.35
C LEU A 91 2.03 -1.49 0.75
N THR A 92 3.14 -0.75 0.77
CA THR A 92 4.41 -1.17 0.17
C THR A 92 4.99 -2.41 0.88
N ALA A 93 5.07 -2.38 2.21
CA ALA A 93 5.55 -3.52 3.00
C ALA A 93 4.64 -4.75 2.84
N GLY A 94 3.33 -4.54 2.83
CA GLY A 94 2.33 -5.58 2.65
C GLY A 94 2.43 -6.27 1.29
N GLN A 95 2.65 -5.56 0.21
CA GLN A 95 2.85 -6.14 -1.12
C GLN A 95 4.02 -7.13 -1.13
N HIS A 96 5.17 -6.76 -0.55
CA HIS A 96 6.32 -7.65 -0.43
C HIS A 96 6.02 -8.85 0.47
N TYR A 97 5.31 -8.64 1.58
CA TYR A 97 4.94 -9.70 2.50
C TYR A 97 3.97 -10.70 1.85
N PHE A 98 2.95 -10.25 1.15
CA PHE A 98 2.00 -11.14 0.46
C PHE A 98 2.67 -11.89 -0.70
N SER A 99 3.59 -11.24 -1.44
CA SER A 99 4.41 -11.90 -2.45
C SER A 99 5.28 -13.00 -1.83
N PHE A 100 5.91 -12.74 -0.68
CA PHE A 100 6.66 -13.72 0.09
C PHE A 100 5.78 -14.92 0.47
N ARG A 101 4.59 -14.68 1.03
CA ARG A 101 3.65 -15.74 1.41
C ARG A 101 3.18 -16.56 0.21
N ALA A 102 2.93 -15.91 -0.93
CA ALA A 102 2.53 -16.58 -2.16
C ALA A 102 3.65 -17.51 -2.68
N ILE A 103 4.89 -17.04 -2.71
CA ILE A 103 6.04 -17.84 -3.14
C ILE A 103 6.28 -19.02 -2.20
N LEU A 104 6.19 -18.83 -0.88
CA LEU A 104 6.31 -19.91 0.08
C LEU A 104 5.23 -20.99 -0.10
N ARG A 105 3.98 -20.60 -0.33
CA ARG A 105 2.89 -21.53 -0.60
C ARG A 105 3.16 -22.32 -1.87
N ALA A 106 3.52 -21.66 -2.95
CA ALA A 106 3.84 -22.29 -4.23
C ALA A 106 5.03 -23.27 -4.11
N THR A 107 6.06 -22.91 -3.35
CA THR A 107 7.22 -23.77 -3.10
C THR A 107 6.82 -25.00 -2.31
N ARG A 108 6.01 -24.87 -1.26
CA ARG A 108 5.51 -26.01 -0.47
C ARG A 108 4.65 -26.96 -1.30
N GLN A 109 3.80 -26.44 -2.16
CA GLN A 109 2.96 -27.25 -3.05
C GLN A 109 3.79 -28.03 -4.07
N LYS A 110 4.91 -27.47 -4.53
CA LYS A 110 5.82 -28.13 -5.48
C LYS A 110 6.87 -29.02 -4.83
N ALA A 111 7.04 -28.97 -3.50
CA ALA A 111 8.06 -29.71 -2.79
C ALA A 111 8.06 -31.22 -3.08
N PRO A 112 6.91 -31.94 -3.07
CA PRO A 112 6.89 -33.37 -3.38
C PRO A 112 7.36 -33.69 -4.80
N ALA A 113 6.97 -32.85 -5.77
CA ALA A 113 7.38 -33.02 -7.16
C ALA A 113 8.87 -32.74 -7.36
N LEU A 114 9.41 -31.74 -6.65
CA LEU A 114 10.84 -31.41 -6.67
C LEU A 114 11.68 -32.52 -6.03
N GLU A 115 11.21 -33.12 -4.95
CA GLU A 115 11.88 -34.24 -4.30
C GLU A 115 11.92 -35.46 -5.21
N LYS A 116 10.80 -35.79 -5.86
CA LYS A 116 10.73 -36.86 -6.87
C LYS A 116 11.66 -36.59 -8.04
N ALA A 117 11.72 -35.32 -8.53
CA ALA A 117 12.61 -34.95 -9.62
C ALA A 117 14.09 -35.06 -9.24
N ARG A 118 14.46 -34.73 -8.01
CA ARG A 118 15.84 -34.92 -7.49
C ARG A 118 16.26 -36.36 -7.45
N LEU A 119 15.35 -37.28 -7.09
CA LEU A 119 15.62 -38.70 -7.09
C LEU A 119 15.84 -39.26 -8.49
N LEU A 120 15.14 -38.72 -9.49
CA LEU A 120 15.23 -39.16 -10.87
C LEU A 120 16.40 -38.53 -11.63
N PHE A 121 16.82 -37.31 -11.26
CA PHE A 121 17.83 -36.52 -11.99
C PHE A 121 18.83 -35.87 -11.01
N PRO A 122 19.69 -36.66 -10.34
CA PRO A 122 20.59 -36.18 -9.29
C PRO A 122 21.63 -35.19 -9.82
N GLU A 123 22.09 -35.32 -11.07
CA GLU A 123 23.09 -34.44 -11.68
C GLU A 123 22.52 -33.09 -12.17
N ASN A 124 21.25 -33.04 -12.51
CA ASN A 124 20.52 -31.84 -12.89
C ASN A 124 19.82 -31.20 -11.71
N SER A 125 20.26 -31.49 -10.49
CA SER A 125 19.67 -30.93 -9.29
C SER A 125 19.61 -29.43 -9.39
N LEU A 126 18.38 -28.97 -9.59
CA LEU A 126 17.93 -27.61 -9.72
C LEU A 126 18.75 -26.68 -8.82
N GLN A 127 19.78 -26.06 -9.39
CA GLN A 127 20.68 -25.11 -8.70
C GLN A 127 19.99 -23.78 -8.34
N SER A 128 18.67 -23.66 -8.57
CA SER A 128 17.92 -22.51 -8.09
C SER A 128 17.81 -22.59 -6.57
N PRO A 129 18.50 -21.73 -5.84
CA PRO A 129 18.41 -21.71 -4.38
C PRO A 129 16.95 -21.53 -3.97
N LEU A 130 16.47 -22.41 -3.08
CA LEU A 130 15.12 -22.31 -2.52
C LEU A 130 14.95 -20.93 -1.85
N PRO A 131 13.75 -20.35 -1.95
CA PRO A 131 13.50 -19.07 -1.31
C PRO A 131 13.65 -19.20 0.20
N PRO A 132 14.27 -18.23 0.88
CA PRO A 132 14.39 -18.22 2.33
C PRO A 132 13.02 -18.29 3.01
N GLN A 133 12.95 -19.01 4.15
CA GLN A 133 11.71 -19.17 4.89
C GLN A 133 11.35 -17.97 5.77
N SER A 134 12.24 -17.02 5.96
CA SER A 134 12.03 -15.80 6.73
C SER A 134 11.99 -14.56 5.83
N PHE A 135 11.19 -13.55 6.21
CA PHE A 135 10.87 -12.41 5.36
C PHE A 135 12.09 -11.53 5.05
N GLY A 136 12.94 -11.22 6.02
CA GLY A 136 14.11 -10.37 5.80
C GLY A 136 15.14 -10.97 4.81
N PRO A 137 15.60 -12.21 5.03
CA PRO A 137 16.42 -12.93 4.06
C PRO A 137 15.75 -13.10 2.70
N PHE A 138 14.42 -13.29 2.65
CA PHE A 138 13.67 -13.34 1.40
C PHE A 138 13.79 -12.04 0.59
N LEU A 139 13.67 -10.88 1.23
CA LEU A 139 13.84 -9.60 0.54
C LEU A 139 15.23 -9.45 -0.07
N ARG A 140 16.29 -9.84 0.67
CA ARG A 140 17.67 -9.83 0.15
C ARG A 140 17.84 -10.78 -1.03
N TRP A 141 17.29 -11.98 -0.92
CA TRP A 141 17.30 -12.97 -1.99
C TRP A 141 16.55 -12.47 -3.22
N GLN A 142 15.38 -11.84 -3.05
CA GLN A 142 14.61 -11.25 -4.13
C GLN A 142 15.36 -10.08 -4.78
N ALA A 143 16.01 -9.21 -4.01
CA ALA A 143 16.85 -8.14 -4.51
C ALA A 143 18.04 -8.66 -5.31
N GLY A 144 18.66 -9.77 -4.87
CA GLY A 144 19.74 -10.45 -5.58
C GLY A 144 19.31 -11.05 -6.93
N ARG A 145 18.11 -11.64 -7.00
CA ARG A 145 17.55 -12.13 -8.27
C ARG A 145 17.26 -11.01 -9.24
N GLY A 146 16.91 -9.86 -8.70
CA GLY A 146 16.58 -8.67 -9.46
C GLY A 146 15.13 -8.57 -9.87
N ARG A 147 14.77 -7.37 -10.29
CA ARG A 147 13.45 -7.03 -10.84
C ARG A 147 13.61 -6.59 -12.29
N THR A 148 12.83 -7.16 -13.18
CA THR A 148 12.79 -6.72 -14.58
C THR A 148 12.04 -5.41 -14.68
N ILE A 149 12.71 -4.40 -15.26
CA ILE A 149 12.19 -3.06 -15.49
C ILE A 149 12.34 -2.79 -16.99
N GLY A 150 11.28 -3.00 -17.75
CA GLY A 150 11.36 -2.93 -19.21
C GLY A 150 12.39 -3.93 -19.76
N ARG A 151 13.50 -3.41 -20.33
CA ARG A 151 14.60 -4.23 -20.87
C ARG A 151 15.74 -4.47 -19.86
N PHE A 152 15.68 -3.86 -18.69
CA PHE A 152 16.75 -3.92 -17.68
C PHE A 152 16.34 -4.82 -16.52
N VAL A 153 17.35 -5.44 -15.88
CA VAL A 153 17.17 -6.18 -14.63
C VAL A 153 17.87 -5.41 -13.50
N ALA A 154 17.10 -4.76 -12.65
CA ALA A 154 17.61 -4.09 -11.46
C ALA A 154 17.94 -5.12 -10.37
N ARG A 155 19.20 -5.23 -9.96
CA ARG A 155 19.68 -6.18 -8.93
C ARG A 155 20.31 -5.45 -7.75
N GLY A 156 20.35 -6.09 -6.58
CA GLY A 156 20.99 -5.55 -5.38
C GLY A 156 20.43 -4.19 -4.99
N GLY A 157 21.29 -3.19 -4.88
CA GLY A 157 20.91 -1.81 -4.51
C GLY A 157 19.89 -1.18 -5.44
N LEU A 158 19.95 -1.44 -6.76
CA LEU A 158 18.99 -0.93 -7.73
C LEU A 158 17.59 -1.53 -7.55
N ALA A 159 17.48 -2.79 -7.11
CA ALA A 159 16.21 -3.39 -6.77
C ALA A 159 15.58 -2.67 -5.55
N TRP A 160 16.38 -2.42 -4.51
CA TRP A 160 15.93 -1.65 -3.34
C TRP A 160 15.50 -0.23 -3.70
N ALA A 161 16.27 0.45 -4.54
CA ALA A 161 15.92 1.79 -5.03
C ALA A 161 14.59 1.78 -5.81
N SER A 162 14.36 0.76 -6.66
CA SER A 162 13.11 0.63 -7.40
C SER A 162 11.91 0.41 -6.48
N TRP A 163 12.05 -0.37 -5.40
CA TRP A 163 10.99 -0.56 -4.41
C TRP A 163 10.71 0.69 -3.59
N ALA A 164 11.76 1.43 -3.23
CA ALA A 164 11.61 2.72 -2.57
C ALA A 164 10.86 3.72 -3.47
N LEU A 165 11.18 3.75 -4.76
CA LEU A 165 10.48 4.58 -5.75
C LEU A 165 9.01 4.19 -5.87
N ASP A 166 8.68 2.90 -5.92
CA ASP A 166 7.29 2.42 -5.94
C ASP A 166 6.52 2.91 -4.70
N GLY A 167 7.14 2.82 -3.52
CA GLY A 167 6.56 3.32 -2.27
C GLY A 167 6.34 4.83 -2.28
N LEU A 168 7.31 5.60 -2.78
CA LEU A 168 7.20 7.06 -2.91
C LEU A 168 6.11 7.47 -3.89
N LEU A 169 6.01 6.80 -5.05
CA LEU A 169 4.96 7.06 -6.03
C LEU A 169 3.57 6.75 -5.47
N SER A 170 3.43 5.63 -4.76
CA SER A 170 2.16 5.27 -4.11
C SER A 170 1.78 6.28 -3.03
N ALA A 171 2.74 6.71 -2.21
CA ALA A 171 2.52 7.71 -1.17
C ALA A 171 2.13 9.07 -1.77
N ALA A 172 2.85 9.52 -2.81
CA ALA A 172 2.56 10.77 -3.50
C ALA A 172 1.16 10.76 -4.14
N ALA A 173 0.78 9.67 -4.80
CA ALA A 173 -0.54 9.52 -5.40
C ALA A 173 -1.65 9.52 -4.33
N ALA A 174 -1.48 8.80 -3.22
CA ALA A 174 -2.43 8.80 -2.12
C ALA A 174 -2.57 10.17 -1.47
N LEU A 175 -1.45 10.85 -1.22
CA LEU A 175 -1.44 12.22 -0.66
C LEU A 175 -2.07 13.24 -1.60
N ALA A 176 -1.91 13.10 -2.91
CA ALA A 176 -2.57 13.98 -3.88
C ALA A 176 -4.10 13.87 -3.77
N VAL A 177 -4.66 12.66 -3.71
CA VAL A 177 -6.11 12.44 -3.55
C VAL A 177 -6.59 13.03 -2.23
N VAL A 178 -5.94 12.69 -1.12
CA VAL A 178 -6.30 13.18 0.22
C VAL A 178 -6.14 14.70 0.31
N GLY A 179 -5.07 15.25 -0.25
CA GLY A 179 -4.81 16.69 -0.28
C GLY A 179 -5.87 17.48 -1.06
N LEU A 180 -6.27 16.98 -2.23
CA LEU A 180 -7.37 17.56 -3.01
C LEU A 180 -8.70 17.53 -2.24
N TRP A 181 -8.98 16.42 -1.56
CA TRP A 181 -10.17 16.30 -0.73
C TRP A 181 -10.13 17.27 0.46
N ILE A 182 -9.00 17.35 1.18
CA ILE A 182 -8.80 18.32 2.29
C ILE A 182 -9.03 19.75 1.78
N ARG A 183 -8.43 20.11 0.63
CA ARG A 183 -8.55 21.45 0.05
C ARG A 183 -10.02 21.80 -0.28
N ARG A 184 -10.76 20.87 -0.88
CA ARG A 184 -12.18 21.06 -1.19
C ARG A 184 -13.02 21.22 0.08
N ARG A 185 -12.81 20.40 1.07
CA ARG A 185 -13.59 20.39 2.31
C ARG A 185 -13.35 21.65 3.17
N TYR A 186 -12.12 22.12 3.25
CA TYR A 186 -11.73 23.24 4.12
C TYR A 186 -11.57 24.57 3.37
N GLY A 187 -11.44 24.56 2.05
CA GLY A 187 -11.38 25.77 1.23
C GLY A 187 -12.71 26.52 1.20
N ASN A 188 -13.82 25.78 1.11
CA ASN A 188 -15.17 26.37 1.10
C ASN A 188 -15.58 27.03 2.44
N LEU A 189 -14.95 26.65 3.56
CA LEU A 189 -15.23 27.25 4.87
C LEU A 189 -14.67 28.67 5.03
N ASN A 190 -13.64 29.03 4.26
CA ASN A 190 -13.04 30.37 4.31
C ASN A 190 -13.76 31.38 3.41
N GLN A 191 -14.47 30.93 2.38
CA GLN A 191 -15.24 31.82 1.51
C GLN A 191 -16.57 32.27 2.12
N GLY A 192 -17.13 31.51 3.07
CA GLY A 192 -18.39 31.86 3.75
C GLY A 192 -18.24 32.84 4.92
N LYS A 193 -17.02 33.27 5.28
CA LYS A 193 -16.78 34.21 6.38
C LYS A 193 -16.54 35.67 5.91
N GLY A 194 -16.68 35.96 4.65
CA GLY A 194 -16.43 37.26 4.02
C GLY A 194 -17.70 38.01 3.54
N LEU A 195 -18.89 37.61 4.06
CA LEU A 195 -20.17 38.34 3.83
C LEU A 195 -20.75 38.73 5.22
#